data_e5a77df0372b5b4178bdb1b0aae440ec
#
_entry.id   e5a77df0372b5b4178bdb1b0aae440ec
#
_cell.length_a   1.000
_cell.length_b   1.000
_cell.length_c   1.000
_cell.angle_alpha   90.00
_cell.angle_beta   90.00
_cell.angle_gamma   90.00
#
_symmetry.space_group_name_H-M   'P 1'
#
loop_
_entity.id
_entity.type
_entity.pdbx_description
1 polymer ?
#
loop_
_entity_poly.entity_id
_entity_poly.type
_entity_poly.pdbx_seq_one_letter_code
_entity_poly.pdbx_strand_id
1 'polypeptide(L)'
;FRLSYTVNTIKVRDFRVPSIKGFEVLMGPNRSQRMQSINGVTNNSITFTYILMATAEGEYSIPGATITADGNQMVFNSVKIKVLPPDKTGNTADGKGTASSGNQSGTSSSVSNQDLLITATANKTNVYEQEAFLLTFKIYTRESQLRFENVKLPDFKGFHSQEIEMPANAKWSQEHYKGKNYFTTVYRQFVLFPQQSGKLTIEPARFDATIAKAVQSDDPFDAFFNGGSNYVNVSKVIVTPKITVNVNPLPAGKPANFSGGVGEF
;
A
#
# COMPACT_ATOMS: atom_id res chain seq x y z
N PHE A 1 -6.15 -13.57 -7.80
CA PHE A 1 -7.01 -12.37 -7.79
C PHE A 1 -8.46 -12.79 -7.90
N ARG A 2 -9.32 -12.18 -7.07
CA ARG A 2 -10.77 -12.48 -7.04
C ARG A 2 -11.54 -11.37 -7.77
N LEU A 3 -12.33 -11.75 -8.77
CA LEU A 3 -13.25 -10.88 -9.47
C LEU A 3 -14.67 -11.26 -9.08
N SER A 4 -15.48 -10.30 -8.62
CA SER A 4 -16.86 -10.54 -8.20
C SER A 4 -17.81 -9.55 -8.87
N TYR A 5 -18.90 -10.08 -9.40
CA TYR A 5 -20.01 -9.31 -9.95
C TYR A 5 -21.23 -9.51 -9.05
N THR A 6 -21.73 -8.43 -8.45
CA THR A 6 -22.85 -8.48 -7.50
C THR A 6 -24.05 -7.71 -8.04
N VAL A 7 -25.23 -8.30 -7.98
CA VAL A 7 -26.52 -7.70 -8.35
C VAL A 7 -27.47 -7.79 -7.17
N ASN A 8 -28.20 -6.72 -6.90
CA ASN A 8 -29.12 -6.62 -5.76
C ASN A 8 -30.52 -7.18 -6.09
N THR A 9 -30.57 -8.35 -6.70
CA THR A 9 -31.78 -9.13 -6.97
C THR A 9 -31.44 -10.61 -7.07
N ILE A 10 -32.45 -11.48 -6.91
CA ILE A 10 -32.32 -12.93 -7.12
C ILE A 10 -32.86 -13.39 -8.48
N LYS A 11 -33.57 -12.52 -9.19
CA LYS A 11 -34.15 -12.82 -10.51
C LYS A 11 -33.14 -12.48 -11.60
N VAL A 12 -32.10 -13.33 -11.75
CA VAL A 12 -31.04 -13.14 -12.74
C VAL A 12 -31.01 -14.24 -13.77
N ARG A 13 -30.75 -13.89 -15.03
CA ARG A 13 -30.53 -14.78 -16.17
C ARG A 13 -29.41 -14.25 -17.07
N ASP A 14 -28.93 -15.08 -17.99
CA ASP A 14 -28.04 -14.72 -19.08
C ASP A 14 -26.78 -13.99 -18.64
N PHE A 15 -26.19 -14.43 -17.50
CA PHE A 15 -24.92 -13.87 -17.06
C PHE A 15 -23.79 -14.30 -18.01
N ARG A 16 -23.14 -13.33 -18.65
CA ARG A 16 -22.04 -13.54 -19.60
C ARG A 16 -20.89 -12.60 -19.27
N VAL A 17 -19.70 -13.17 -19.16
CA VAL A 17 -18.46 -12.42 -19.01
C VAL A 17 -17.70 -12.48 -20.33
N PRO A 18 -17.32 -11.34 -20.92
CA PRO A 18 -16.44 -11.32 -22.08
C PRO A 18 -15.08 -11.94 -21.75
N SER A 19 -14.31 -12.28 -22.81
CA SER A 19 -12.94 -12.79 -22.63
C SER A 19 -12.10 -11.86 -21.78
N ILE A 20 -11.50 -12.36 -20.71
CA ILE A 20 -10.62 -11.62 -19.79
C ILE A 20 -9.19 -11.78 -20.26
N LYS A 21 -8.73 -10.89 -21.15
CA LYS A 21 -7.37 -10.95 -21.69
C LYS A 21 -6.34 -10.69 -20.57
N GLY A 22 -5.23 -11.45 -20.61
CA GLY A 22 -4.14 -11.33 -19.66
C GLY A 22 -4.34 -12.06 -18.34
N PHE A 23 -5.45 -12.82 -18.23
CA PHE A 23 -5.75 -13.63 -17.04
C PHE A 23 -6.19 -15.04 -17.44
N GLU A 24 -5.73 -16.02 -16.68
CA GLU A 24 -6.22 -17.39 -16.71
C GLU A 24 -7.30 -17.54 -15.64
N VAL A 25 -8.42 -18.16 -16.01
CA VAL A 25 -9.51 -18.46 -15.08
C VAL A 25 -9.20 -19.76 -14.35
N LEU A 26 -8.80 -19.66 -13.08
CA LEU A 26 -8.51 -20.84 -12.25
C LEU A 26 -9.81 -21.47 -11.71
N MET A 27 -10.82 -20.66 -11.42
CA MET A 27 -12.11 -21.10 -10.89
C MET A 27 -13.22 -20.10 -11.22
N GLY A 28 -14.41 -20.59 -11.46
CA GLY A 28 -15.63 -19.77 -11.61
C GLY A 28 -16.39 -20.01 -12.90
N PRO A 29 -17.59 -19.38 -13.02
CA PRO A 29 -18.20 -18.55 -11.99
C PRO A 29 -18.77 -19.38 -10.83
N ASN A 30 -18.42 -19.02 -9.60
CA ASN A 30 -19.07 -19.52 -8.41
C ASN A 30 -20.24 -18.56 -8.06
N ARG A 31 -21.46 -19.07 -8.02
CA ARG A 31 -22.67 -18.30 -7.71
C ARG A 31 -22.98 -18.40 -6.23
N SER A 32 -23.04 -17.28 -5.52
CA SER A 32 -23.52 -17.19 -4.14
C SER A 32 -24.74 -16.27 -4.07
N GLN A 33 -25.67 -16.60 -3.19
CA GLN A 33 -26.87 -15.80 -2.92
C GLN A 33 -26.86 -15.37 -1.47
N ARG A 34 -27.13 -14.09 -1.23
CA ARG A 34 -27.27 -13.54 0.13
C ARG A 34 -28.65 -12.92 0.26
N MET A 35 -29.34 -13.28 1.35
CA MET A 35 -30.58 -12.65 1.76
C MET A 35 -30.40 -12.05 3.14
N GLN A 36 -30.73 -10.79 3.30
CA GLN A 36 -30.65 -10.09 4.56
C GLN A 36 -31.90 -9.29 4.80
N SER A 37 -32.58 -9.55 5.94
CA SER A 37 -33.74 -8.78 6.35
C SER A 37 -33.39 -7.90 7.54
N ILE A 38 -33.61 -6.59 7.41
CA ILE A 38 -33.39 -5.59 8.46
C ILE A 38 -34.68 -4.76 8.55
N ASN A 39 -35.28 -4.71 9.74
CA ASN A 39 -36.50 -3.95 10.01
C ASN A 39 -37.65 -4.21 9.00
N GLY A 40 -37.81 -5.48 8.58
CA GLY A 40 -38.86 -5.88 7.62
C GLY A 40 -38.54 -5.62 6.14
N VAL A 41 -37.42 -4.96 5.84
CA VAL A 41 -36.91 -4.76 4.48
C VAL A 41 -35.94 -5.89 4.14
N THR A 42 -36.31 -6.69 3.12
CA THR A 42 -35.46 -7.78 2.65
C THR A 42 -34.62 -7.34 1.48
N ASN A 43 -33.30 -7.38 1.65
CA ASN A 43 -32.32 -7.16 0.61
C ASN A 43 -31.77 -8.49 0.14
N ASN A 44 -31.90 -8.74 -1.15
CA ASN A 44 -31.42 -9.96 -1.80
C ASN A 44 -30.30 -9.58 -2.76
N SER A 45 -29.23 -10.37 -2.80
CA SER A 45 -28.16 -10.19 -3.79
C SER A 45 -27.65 -11.53 -4.29
N ILE A 46 -27.21 -11.54 -5.54
CA ILE A 46 -26.46 -12.64 -6.16
C ILE A 46 -25.09 -12.12 -6.53
N THR A 47 -24.07 -12.91 -6.20
CA THR A 47 -22.68 -12.63 -6.54
C THR A 47 -22.12 -13.78 -7.37
N PHE A 48 -21.50 -13.44 -8.50
CA PHE A 48 -20.74 -14.36 -9.34
C PHE A 48 -19.25 -14.08 -9.11
N THR A 49 -18.49 -15.08 -8.67
CA THR A 49 -17.10 -14.94 -8.30
C THR A 49 -16.21 -15.79 -9.19
N TYR A 50 -15.13 -15.20 -9.68
CA TYR A 50 -14.04 -15.84 -10.40
C TYR A 50 -12.75 -15.73 -9.60
N ILE A 51 -11.91 -16.76 -9.67
CA ILE A 51 -10.53 -16.71 -9.25
C ILE A 51 -9.67 -16.68 -10.52
N LEU A 52 -8.89 -15.63 -10.66
CA LEU A 52 -8.08 -15.34 -11.84
C LEU A 52 -6.61 -15.32 -11.46
N MET A 53 -5.75 -15.82 -12.35
CA MET A 53 -4.31 -15.69 -12.27
C MET A 53 -3.84 -14.80 -13.42
N ALA A 54 -3.06 -13.77 -13.12
CA ALA A 54 -2.44 -12.96 -14.16
C ALA A 54 -1.35 -13.76 -14.88
N THR A 55 -1.31 -13.68 -16.21
CA THR A 55 -0.31 -14.38 -17.04
C THR A 55 0.99 -13.61 -17.18
N ALA A 56 0.95 -12.26 -17.03
CA ALA A 56 2.11 -11.39 -17.06
C ALA A 56 1.84 -10.10 -16.27
N GLU A 57 2.92 -9.37 -15.98
CA GLU A 57 2.82 -7.99 -15.45
C GLU A 57 2.30 -7.03 -16.53
N GLY A 58 1.68 -5.92 -16.10
CA GLY A 58 1.16 -4.91 -17.03
C GLY A 58 -0.16 -4.31 -16.60
N GLU A 59 -0.71 -3.46 -17.47
CA GLU A 59 -2.03 -2.85 -17.27
C GLU A 59 -3.05 -3.57 -18.14
N TYR A 60 -4.14 -4.00 -17.52
CA TYR A 60 -5.22 -4.73 -18.15
C TYR A 60 -6.56 -4.05 -17.90
N SER A 61 -7.46 -4.17 -18.86
CA SER A 61 -8.85 -3.77 -18.70
C SER A 61 -9.74 -5.01 -18.74
N ILE A 62 -10.42 -5.28 -17.64
CA ILE A 62 -11.44 -6.33 -17.58
C ILE A 62 -12.73 -5.71 -18.07
N PRO A 63 -13.30 -6.21 -19.19
CA PRO A 63 -14.54 -5.67 -19.71
C PRO A 63 -15.73 -5.98 -18.79
N GLY A 64 -16.78 -5.15 -18.83
CA GLY A 64 -17.99 -5.37 -18.07
C GLY A 64 -18.72 -6.63 -18.52
N ALA A 65 -19.21 -7.41 -17.56
CA ALA A 65 -20.11 -8.53 -17.82
C ALA A 65 -21.52 -8.03 -18.15
N THR A 66 -22.29 -8.86 -18.86
CA THR A 66 -23.71 -8.62 -19.10
C THR A 66 -24.56 -9.58 -18.29
N ILE A 67 -25.73 -9.13 -17.86
CA ILE A 67 -26.70 -9.94 -17.11
C ILE A 67 -28.11 -9.42 -17.36
N THR A 68 -29.07 -10.30 -17.32
CA THR A 68 -30.52 -9.93 -17.28
C THR A 68 -30.97 -10.01 -15.83
N ALA A 69 -31.33 -8.87 -15.24
CA ALA A 69 -31.81 -8.73 -13.87
C ALA A 69 -33.20 -8.12 -13.86
N ASP A 70 -34.18 -8.79 -13.18
CA ASP A 70 -35.59 -8.40 -13.13
C ASP A 70 -36.19 -8.12 -14.52
N GLY A 71 -35.73 -8.88 -15.54
CA GLY A 71 -36.21 -8.74 -16.92
C GLY A 71 -35.49 -7.69 -17.76
N ASN A 72 -34.62 -6.89 -17.17
CA ASN A 72 -33.83 -5.85 -17.84
C ASN A 72 -32.38 -6.30 -18.05
N GLN A 73 -31.85 -6.02 -19.26
CA GLN A 73 -30.44 -6.26 -19.52
C GLN A 73 -29.59 -5.15 -18.89
N MET A 74 -28.58 -5.56 -18.14
CA MET A 74 -27.62 -4.68 -17.47
C MET A 74 -26.20 -5.04 -17.89
N VAL A 75 -25.34 -4.04 -17.91
CA VAL A 75 -23.91 -4.19 -18.17
C VAL A 75 -23.14 -3.64 -16.98
N PHE A 76 -22.21 -4.44 -16.45
CA PHE A 76 -21.28 -3.98 -15.40
C PHE A 76 -20.22 -3.07 -15.99
N ASN A 77 -19.69 -2.19 -15.16
CA ASN A 77 -18.56 -1.33 -15.57
C ASN A 77 -17.30 -2.15 -15.81
N SER A 78 -16.49 -1.70 -16.76
CA SER A 78 -15.13 -2.23 -16.94
C SER A 78 -14.23 -1.83 -15.77
N VAL A 79 -13.26 -2.69 -15.43
CA VAL A 79 -12.29 -2.45 -14.35
C VAL A 79 -10.87 -2.46 -14.91
N LYS A 80 -10.11 -1.41 -14.66
CA LYS A 80 -8.68 -1.38 -14.96
C LYS A 80 -7.88 -1.98 -13.81
N ILE A 81 -6.94 -2.86 -14.12
CA ILE A 81 -6.09 -3.56 -13.17
C ILE A 81 -4.64 -3.40 -13.62
N LYS A 82 -3.78 -3.03 -12.68
CA LYS A 82 -2.33 -3.06 -12.85
C LYS A 82 -1.78 -4.29 -12.14
N VAL A 83 -1.24 -5.22 -12.92
CA VAL A 83 -0.53 -6.40 -12.41
C VAL A 83 0.92 -6.02 -12.17
N LEU A 84 1.36 -6.12 -10.93
CA LEU A 84 2.72 -5.80 -10.50
C LEU A 84 3.67 -6.96 -10.79
N PRO A 85 5.00 -6.70 -10.94
CA PRO A 85 6.00 -7.75 -11.03
C PRO A 85 5.93 -8.69 -9.81
N PRO A 86 6.31 -9.96 -9.97
CA PRO A 86 6.44 -10.86 -8.83
C PRO A 86 7.54 -10.38 -7.87
N ASP A 87 7.42 -10.74 -6.60
CA ASP A 87 8.50 -10.49 -5.63
C ASP A 87 9.77 -11.20 -6.10
N LYS A 88 10.89 -10.49 -6.11
CA LYS A 88 12.20 -11.13 -6.29
C LYS A 88 12.46 -12.00 -5.08
N THR A 89 12.33 -13.30 -5.23
CA THR A 89 12.86 -14.28 -4.29
C THR A 89 14.38 -14.12 -4.31
N GLY A 90 14.95 -13.71 -3.17
CA GLY A 90 16.39 -13.73 -3.02
C GLY A 90 16.88 -15.16 -3.23
N ASN A 91 17.58 -15.41 -4.31
CA ASN A 91 18.27 -16.66 -4.56
C ASN A 91 19.36 -16.81 -3.47
N THR A 92 19.07 -17.54 -2.42
CA THR A 92 20.10 -18.26 -1.66
C THR A 92 20.22 -19.65 -2.29
N ALA A 93 20.74 -19.69 -3.51
CA ALA A 93 21.33 -20.88 -4.06
C ALA A 93 22.85 -20.76 -3.84
N ASP A 94 23.33 -21.46 -2.85
CA ASP A 94 24.49 -22.32 -2.83
C ASP A 94 24.91 -22.59 -1.37
N GLY A 95 24.67 -23.78 -0.96
CA GLY A 95 25.06 -24.28 0.35
C GLY A 95 24.89 -25.77 0.39
N LYS A 96 25.77 -26.45 -0.34
CA LYS A 96 26.04 -27.90 -0.20
C LYS A 96 26.09 -28.28 1.27
N GLY A 97 25.31 -29.30 1.63
CA GLY A 97 25.07 -29.75 2.98
C GLY A 97 26.31 -30.06 3.81
N THR A 98 26.14 -29.85 5.07
CA THR A 98 26.73 -30.69 6.09
C THR A 98 25.75 -30.72 7.27
N ALA A 99 25.23 -31.87 7.56
CA ALA A 99 24.42 -32.13 8.73
C ALA A 99 25.26 -31.87 9.98
N SER A 100 24.79 -30.95 10.82
CA SER A 100 25.19 -30.89 12.24
C SER A 100 23.95 -30.72 13.07
N SER A 101 23.66 -31.75 13.79
CA SER A 101 22.67 -31.84 14.85
C SER A 101 23.01 -30.80 15.91
N GLY A 102 22.07 -29.90 16.20
CA GLY A 102 22.19 -28.90 17.24
C GLY A 102 20.81 -28.32 17.56
N ASN A 103 20.19 -28.92 18.54
CA ASN A 103 18.92 -28.54 19.16
C ASN A 103 18.99 -27.10 19.65
N GLN A 104 18.22 -26.18 19.04
CA GLN A 104 17.82 -24.92 19.68
C GLN A 104 16.46 -24.47 19.15
N SER A 105 15.43 -24.80 19.93
CA SER A 105 14.12 -24.18 19.89
C SER A 105 14.26 -22.69 20.15
N GLY A 106 14.10 -21.89 19.12
CA GLY A 106 14.03 -20.45 19.19
C GLY A 106 13.36 -19.94 17.92
N THR A 107 12.03 -19.97 17.90
CA THR A 107 11.25 -19.28 16.85
C THR A 107 11.52 -17.78 16.98
N SER A 108 12.60 -17.30 16.37
CA SER A 108 12.86 -15.87 16.25
C SER A 108 11.86 -15.29 15.25
N SER A 109 10.72 -14.83 15.75
CA SER A 109 9.75 -14.00 15.04
C SER A 109 10.32 -12.60 14.81
N SER A 110 11.49 -12.51 14.13
CA SER A 110 12.05 -11.23 13.74
C SER A 110 11.32 -10.71 12.51
N VAL A 111 10.74 -9.52 12.61
CA VAL A 111 10.25 -8.79 11.43
C VAL A 111 11.47 -8.40 10.60
N SER A 112 11.55 -8.91 9.39
CA SER A 112 12.58 -8.53 8.44
C SER A 112 12.54 -7.01 8.22
N ASN A 113 13.73 -6.39 8.01
CA ASN A 113 13.81 -4.99 7.59
C ASN A 113 13.07 -4.72 6.27
N GLN A 114 12.59 -5.76 5.60
CA GLN A 114 11.87 -5.70 4.35
C GLN A 114 10.34 -5.83 4.50
N ASP A 115 9.80 -6.12 5.70
CA ASP A 115 8.36 -6.28 5.89
C ASP A 115 7.66 -4.95 6.19
N LEU A 116 8.38 -3.98 6.76
CA LEU A 116 7.91 -2.61 7.00
C LEU A 116 9.04 -1.62 6.69
N LEU A 117 8.77 -0.69 5.82
CA LEU A 117 9.65 0.42 5.42
C LEU A 117 8.89 1.73 5.54
N ILE A 118 9.59 2.79 5.92
CA ILE A 118 9.06 4.15 5.87
C ILE A 118 10.08 4.99 5.11
N THR A 119 9.61 5.69 4.09
CA THR A 119 10.45 6.59 3.31
C THR A 119 10.09 8.03 3.60
N ALA A 120 11.10 8.90 3.60
CA ALA A 120 10.95 10.33 3.52
C ALA A 120 11.52 10.78 2.17
N THR A 121 10.72 11.45 1.36
CA THR A 121 11.11 11.92 0.03
C THR A 121 10.74 13.38 -0.17
N ALA A 122 11.69 14.17 -0.65
CA ALA A 122 11.44 15.53 -1.13
C ALA A 122 11.27 15.49 -2.65
N ASN A 123 10.28 16.19 -3.18
CA ASN A 123 10.05 16.27 -4.63
C ASN A 123 11.15 17.09 -5.34
N LYS A 124 11.80 18.02 -4.61
CA LYS A 124 12.95 18.81 -5.07
C LYS A 124 14.00 18.82 -3.97
N THR A 125 15.29 18.74 -4.35
CA THR A 125 16.44 18.84 -3.42
C THR A 125 17.36 20.01 -3.76
N ASN A 126 17.07 20.73 -4.87
CA ASN A 126 17.70 21.98 -5.27
C ASN A 126 16.59 23.00 -5.45
N VAL A 127 16.56 24.01 -4.62
CA VAL A 127 15.51 25.04 -4.55
C VAL A 127 16.14 26.40 -4.28
N TYR A 128 15.37 27.46 -4.48
CA TYR A 128 15.75 28.82 -4.03
C TYR A 128 15.24 29.07 -2.59
N GLU A 129 15.78 30.11 -1.95
CA GLU A 129 15.20 30.62 -0.72
C GLU A 129 13.70 30.90 -0.93
N GLN A 130 12.85 30.55 0.04
CA GLN A 130 11.38 30.69 -0.01
C GLN A 130 10.67 29.87 -1.09
N GLU A 131 11.38 29.09 -1.92
CA GLU A 131 10.74 28.21 -2.87
C GLU A 131 10.10 27.01 -2.17
N ALA A 132 8.81 26.81 -2.40
CA ALA A 132 8.05 25.71 -1.83
C ALA A 132 8.49 24.36 -2.42
N PHE A 133 8.67 23.35 -1.58
CA PHE A 133 8.80 21.97 -2.02
C PHE A 133 8.04 21.01 -1.08
N LEU A 134 7.70 19.84 -1.60
CA LEU A 134 6.89 18.86 -0.89
C LEU A 134 7.78 17.79 -0.26
N LEU A 135 7.62 17.57 1.04
CA LEU A 135 8.18 16.43 1.77
C LEU A 135 7.07 15.43 2.06
N THR A 136 7.27 14.16 1.66
CA THR A 136 6.30 13.09 1.86
C THR A 136 6.90 11.97 2.69
N PHE A 137 6.21 11.60 3.77
CA PHE A 137 6.46 10.36 4.52
C PHE A 137 5.48 9.29 4.03
N LYS A 138 6.03 8.17 3.52
CA LYS A 138 5.24 7.10 2.93
C LYS A 138 5.57 5.77 3.60
N ILE A 139 4.53 5.02 3.94
CA ILE A 139 4.60 3.70 4.56
C ILE A 139 4.53 2.64 3.46
N TYR A 140 5.36 1.62 3.57
CA TYR A 140 5.33 0.39 2.78
C TYR A 140 5.29 -0.78 3.76
N THR A 141 4.22 -1.57 3.73
CA THR A 141 4.05 -2.73 4.61
C THR A 141 3.59 -3.95 3.83
N ARG A 142 4.02 -5.12 4.29
CA ARG A 142 3.53 -6.42 3.82
C ARG A 142 2.56 -7.04 4.81
N GLU A 143 2.47 -6.46 5.99
CA GLU A 143 1.65 -6.93 7.10
C GLU A 143 0.31 -6.19 7.15
N SER A 144 -0.73 -6.91 7.48
CA SER A 144 -2.09 -6.36 7.51
C SER A 144 -2.43 -5.59 8.79
N GLN A 145 -1.71 -5.87 9.88
CA GLN A 145 -1.94 -5.24 11.17
C GLN A 145 -0.68 -4.47 11.59
N LEU A 146 -0.73 -3.16 11.41
CA LEU A 146 0.34 -2.21 11.75
C LEU A 146 -0.22 -1.15 12.69
N ARG A 147 0.47 -0.92 13.82
CA ARG A 147 0.20 0.17 14.76
C ARG A 147 1.47 0.97 14.99
N PHE A 148 1.38 2.28 15.04
CA PHE A 148 2.44 3.16 15.50
C PHE A 148 2.20 3.50 16.98
N GLU A 149 3.17 3.17 17.83
CA GLU A 149 3.12 3.48 19.28
C GLU A 149 3.63 4.89 19.54
N ASN A 150 4.71 5.26 18.85
CA ASN A 150 5.31 6.59 18.94
C ASN A 150 5.88 7.02 17.59
N VAL A 151 5.65 8.28 17.23
CA VAL A 151 6.21 8.88 16.02
C VAL A 151 6.85 10.20 16.36
N LYS A 152 8.15 10.31 16.10
CA LYS A 152 8.91 11.55 16.26
C LYS A 152 9.32 12.06 14.88
N LEU A 153 8.66 13.10 14.43
CA LEU A 153 9.01 13.84 13.22
C LEU A 153 10.13 14.86 13.51
N PRO A 154 10.90 15.27 12.50
CA PRO A 154 11.93 16.30 12.66
C PRO A 154 11.33 17.69 12.87
N ASP A 155 12.09 18.57 13.50
CA ASP A 155 11.67 19.96 13.78
C ASP A 155 11.78 20.90 12.56
N PHE A 156 12.23 20.40 11.40
CA PHE A 156 12.43 21.14 10.15
C PHE A 156 13.26 22.44 10.33
N LYS A 157 14.37 22.38 11.08
CA LYS A 157 15.23 23.54 11.33
C LYS A 157 15.72 24.18 10.03
N GLY A 158 15.53 25.49 9.92
CA GLY A 158 15.86 26.25 8.71
C GLY A 158 14.76 26.29 7.65
N PHE A 159 13.63 25.66 7.93
CA PHE A 159 12.45 25.67 7.06
C PHE A 159 11.22 26.21 7.82
N HIS A 160 10.42 27.00 7.14
CA HIS A 160 9.02 27.15 7.52
C HIS A 160 8.25 25.95 6.98
N SER A 161 7.44 25.30 7.80
CA SER A 161 6.73 24.08 7.44
C SER A 161 5.22 24.25 7.57
N GLN A 162 4.49 23.75 6.58
CA GLN A 162 3.04 23.67 6.61
C GLN A 162 2.63 22.21 6.37
N GLU A 163 1.95 21.61 7.34
CA GLU A 163 1.41 20.27 7.17
C GLU A 163 0.19 20.29 6.25
N ILE A 164 0.13 19.34 5.32
CA ILE A 164 -1.04 19.13 4.47
C ILE A 164 -1.99 18.19 5.20
N GLU A 165 -3.23 18.63 5.39
CA GLU A 165 -4.26 17.79 5.98
C GLU A 165 -4.51 16.55 5.12
N MET A 166 -4.37 15.40 5.74
CA MET A 166 -4.62 14.11 5.08
C MET A 166 -6.05 13.64 5.38
N PRO A 167 -6.74 13.00 4.42
CA PRO A 167 -8.05 12.42 4.68
C PRO A 167 -8.01 11.45 5.86
N ALA A 168 -9.04 11.48 6.71
CA ALA A 168 -9.15 10.62 7.89
C ALA A 168 -9.07 9.12 7.54
N ASN A 169 -9.52 8.74 6.35
CA ASN A 169 -9.42 7.39 5.82
C ASN A 169 -8.20 7.27 4.91
N ALA A 170 -7.13 6.69 5.40
CA ALA A 170 -5.94 6.40 4.60
C ALA A 170 -6.29 5.52 3.40
N LYS A 171 -5.97 6.00 2.19
CA LYS A 171 -6.12 5.20 0.96
C LYS A 171 -4.88 4.31 0.82
N TRP A 172 -5.08 3.01 0.97
CA TRP A 172 -4.05 2.02 0.73
C TRP A 172 -4.03 1.63 -0.75
N SER A 173 -2.84 1.53 -1.31
CA SER A 173 -2.58 1.03 -2.66
C SER A 173 -1.52 -0.06 -2.62
N GLN A 174 -1.35 -0.78 -3.72
CA GLN A 174 -0.25 -1.74 -3.86
C GLN A 174 0.79 -1.18 -4.81
N GLU A 175 2.05 -1.27 -4.42
CA GLU A 175 3.19 -0.83 -5.24
C GLU A 175 4.33 -1.84 -5.18
N HIS A 176 5.02 -1.98 -6.31
CA HIS A 176 6.28 -2.72 -6.37
C HIS A 176 7.44 -1.79 -6.02
N TYR A 177 8.16 -2.09 -4.95
CA TYR A 177 9.28 -1.28 -4.46
C TYR A 177 10.45 -2.18 -4.06
N LYS A 178 11.66 -1.89 -4.57
CA LYS A 178 12.89 -2.65 -4.30
C LYS A 178 12.73 -4.17 -4.48
N GLY A 179 12.02 -4.59 -5.53
CA GLY A 179 11.85 -6.00 -5.89
C GLY A 179 10.77 -6.74 -5.10
N LYS A 180 9.93 -6.05 -4.32
CA LYS A 180 8.83 -6.64 -3.54
C LYS A 180 7.55 -5.83 -3.65
N ASN A 181 6.42 -6.49 -3.47
CA ASN A 181 5.10 -5.86 -3.46
C ASN A 181 4.71 -5.46 -2.04
N TYR A 182 4.27 -4.22 -1.87
CA TYR A 182 3.85 -3.65 -0.60
C TYR A 182 2.47 -3.04 -0.69
N PHE A 183 1.74 -3.07 0.40
CA PHE A 183 0.67 -2.12 0.65
C PHE A 183 1.30 -0.79 1.07
N THR A 184 0.87 0.29 0.45
CA THR A 184 1.44 1.61 0.68
C THR A 184 0.37 2.64 0.97
N THR A 185 0.72 3.61 1.81
CA THR A 185 -0.08 4.81 2.04
C THR A 185 0.82 5.99 2.37
N VAL A 186 0.36 7.18 2.05
CA VAL A 186 1.00 8.41 2.52
C VAL A 186 0.62 8.61 3.98
N TYR A 187 1.63 8.71 4.84
CA TYR A 187 1.45 8.94 6.27
C TYR A 187 1.24 10.42 6.60
N ARG A 188 2.18 11.26 6.11
CA ARG A 188 2.14 12.72 6.27
C ARG A 188 2.81 13.43 5.11
N GLN A 189 2.37 14.65 4.84
CA GLN A 189 2.98 15.54 3.85
C GLN A 189 3.16 16.92 4.42
N PHE A 190 4.27 17.55 4.05
CA PHE A 190 4.59 18.93 4.46
C PHE A 190 5.03 19.73 3.24
N VAL A 191 4.54 20.94 3.14
CA VAL A 191 5.13 21.95 2.26
C VAL A 191 6.20 22.66 3.07
N LEU A 192 7.44 22.65 2.59
CA LEU A 192 8.58 23.28 3.25
C LEU A 192 9.08 24.47 2.44
N PHE A 193 9.41 25.57 3.13
CA PHE A 193 9.96 26.80 2.56
C PHE A 193 11.29 27.08 3.23
N PRO A 194 12.45 26.95 2.52
CA PRO A 194 13.75 27.27 3.10
C PRO A 194 13.83 28.74 3.52
N GLN A 195 14.38 29.01 4.69
CA GLN A 195 14.47 30.37 5.26
C GLN A 195 15.85 31.02 5.02
N GLN A 196 16.80 30.26 4.51
CA GLN A 196 18.17 30.72 4.25
C GLN A 196 18.82 29.89 3.16
N SER A 197 19.77 30.44 2.42
CA SER A 197 20.56 29.74 1.43
C SER A 197 21.63 28.83 2.07
N GLY A 198 22.16 27.91 1.28
CA GLY A 198 23.15 26.94 1.68
C GLY A 198 22.62 25.51 1.74
N LYS A 199 23.35 24.63 2.41
CA LYS A 199 22.93 23.24 2.60
C LYS A 199 22.11 23.12 3.88
N LEU A 200 20.82 22.87 3.73
CA LEU A 200 19.92 22.57 4.84
C LEU A 200 19.68 21.06 4.93
N THR A 201 19.49 20.56 6.15
CA THR A 201 19.26 19.14 6.39
C THR A 201 17.91 18.93 7.07
N ILE A 202 17.12 18.05 6.50
CA ILE A 202 15.95 17.50 7.17
C ILE A 202 16.41 16.26 7.92
N GLU A 203 16.32 16.33 9.25
CA GLU A 203 16.75 15.26 10.14
C GLU A 203 15.84 14.01 10.00
N PRO A 204 16.33 12.82 10.38
CA PRO A 204 15.56 11.59 10.34
C PRO A 204 14.29 11.67 11.21
N ALA A 205 13.20 11.12 10.69
CA ALA A 205 12.03 10.79 11.49
C ALA A 205 12.19 9.40 12.12
N ARG A 206 11.67 9.21 13.33
CA ARG A 206 11.65 7.94 14.05
C ARG A 206 10.23 7.46 14.23
N PHE A 207 10.00 6.18 13.94
CA PHE A 207 8.73 5.48 14.07
C PHE A 207 8.93 4.24 14.92
N ASP A 208 8.24 4.17 16.05
CA ASP A 208 8.16 2.96 16.87
C ASP A 208 6.85 2.27 16.50
N ALA A 209 6.93 1.10 15.88
CA ALA A 209 5.81 0.37 15.32
C ALA A 209 5.67 -1.02 15.94
N THR A 210 4.43 -1.47 16.11
CA THR A 210 4.09 -2.85 16.47
C THR A 210 3.32 -3.48 15.32
N ILE A 211 3.74 -4.68 14.93
CA ILE A 211 3.17 -5.45 13.83
C ILE A 211 2.68 -6.78 14.40
N ALA A 212 1.43 -7.14 14.13
CA ALA A 212 0.95 -8.49 14.41
C ALA A 212 1.30 -9.40 13.22
N LYS A 213 2.23 -10.32 13.45
CA LYS A 213 2.66 -11.32 12.48
C LYS A 213 1.98 -12.64 12.73
N ALA A 214 1.36 -13.23 11.69
CA ALA A 214 0.86 -14.58 11.78
C ALA A 214 2.03 -15.57 11.90
N VAL A 215 2.06 -16.35 12.95
CA VAL A 215 3.00 -17.46 13.15
C VAL A 215 2.21 -18.74 13.00
N GLN A 216 2.71 -19.63 12.14
CA GLN A 216 2.12 -20.96 12.00
C GLN A 216 2.45 -21.73 13.29
N SER A 217 1.43 -22.23 13.98
CA SER A 217 1.63 -23.10 15.15
C SER A 217 1.96 -24.50 14.64
N ASP A 218 3.05 -25.07 15.14
CA ASP A 218 3.40 -26.47 14.89
C ASP A 218 2.57 -27.44 15.78
N ASP A 219 1.68 -26.90 16.64
CA ASP A 219 0.80 -27.70 17.48
C ASP A 219 -0.44 -28.12 16.69
N PRO A 220 -0.67 -29.43 16.47
CA PRO A 220 -1.84 -29.95 15.78
C PRO A 220 -3.17 -29.56 16.43
N PHE A 221 -3.16 -29.27 17.73
CA PHE A 221 -4.34 -28.88 18.51
C PHE A 221 -4.74 -27.42 18.22
N ASP A 222 -3.77 -26.51 18.14
CA ASP A 222 -3.97 -25.12 17.75
C ASP A 222 -4.43 -25.01 16.30
N ALA A 223 -3.92 -25.85 15.42
CA ALA A 223 -4.34 -25.91 14.02
C ALA A 223 -5.82 -26.28 13.88
N PHE A 224 -6.33 -27.15 14.76
CA PHE A 224 -7.71 -27.61 14.71
C PHE A 224 -8.72 -26.65 15.36
N PHE A 225 -8.37 -26.03 16.50
CA PHE A 225 -9.29 -25.17 17.27
C PHE A 225 -9.20 -23.67 16.93
N ASN A 226 -8.03 -23.16 16.56
CA ASN A 226 -7.79 -21.73 16.28
C ASN A 226 -7.49 -21.41 14.81
N GLY A 227 -7.72 -22.37 13.91
CA GLY A 227 -7.42 -22.17 12.47
C GLY A 227 -5.91 -22.07 12.19
N GLY A 228 -5.05 -22.50 13.12
CA GLY A 228 -3.61 -22.64 12.92
C GLY A 228 -2.82 -21.33 12.85
N SER A 229 -3.42 -20.19 13.14
CA SER A 229 -2.74 -18.90 13.06
C SER A 229 -2.69 -18.21 14.42
N ASN A 230 -1.54 -18.27 15.08
CA ASN A 230 -1.25 -17.45 16.24
C ASN A 230 -0.62 -16.14 15.78
N TYR A 231 -1.05 -15.01 16.33
CA TYR A 231 -0.45 -13.72 16.05
C TYR A 231 0.52 -13.34 17.15
N VAL A 232 1.75 -13.02 16.76
CA VAL A 232 2.77 -12.50 17.66
C VAL A 232 3.01 -11.03 17.35
N ASN A 233 2.92 -10.20 18.39
CA ASN A 233 3.22 -8.79 18.25
C ASN A 233 4.74 -8.59 18.25
N VAL A 234 5.26 -8.00 17.19
CA VAL A 234 6.69 -7.70 17.05
C VAL A 234 6.87 -6.19 16.97
N SER A 235 7.64 -5.64 17.90
CA SER A 235 7.97 -4.21 17.90
C SER A 235 9.17 -3.95 17.00
N LYS A 236 9.09 -2.85 16.23
CA LYS A 236 10.14 -2.43 15.30
C LYS A 236 10.32 -0.92 15.34
N VAL A 237 11.58 -0.49 15.37
CA VAL A 237 11.96 0.91 15.25
C VAL A 237 12.45 1.17 13.83
N ILE A 238 11.82 2.14 13.14
CA ILE A 238 12.20 2.58 11.81
C ILE A 238 12.68 4.02 11.90
N VAL A 239 13.82 4.29 11.28
CA VAL A 239 14.40 5.62 11.17
C VAL A 239 14.56 5.94 9.70
N THR A 240 13.99 7.06 9.26
CA THR A 240 14.15 7.50 7.87
C THR A 240 15.55 8.06 7.64
N PRO A 241 16.09 8.01 6.40
CA PRO A 241 17.34 8.70 6.10
C PRO A 241 17.16 10.21 6.24
N LYS A 242 18.26 10.90 6.54
CA LYS A 242 18.33 12.36 6.45
C LYS A 242 18.26 12.80 4.99
N ILE A 243 17.67 13.96 4.73
CA ILE A 243 17.60 14.55 3.40
C ILE A 243 18.34 15.87 3.41
N THR A 244 19.27 16.03 2.45
CA THR A 244 20.00 17.29 2.25
C THR A 244 19.31 18.05 1.12
N VAL A 245 19.00 19.32 1.37
CA VAL A 245 18.43 20.26 0.40
C VAL A 245 19.45 21.37 0.15
N ASN A 246 19.81 21.57 -1.10
CA ASN A 246 20.68 22.67 -1.53
C ASN A 246 19.78 23.88 -1.83
N VAL A 247 19.94 24.93 -1.09
CA VAL A 247 19.15 26.17 -1.23
C VAL A 247 20.02 27.25 -1.86
N ASN A 248 19.64 27.68 -3.05
CA ASN A 248 20.27 28.77 -3.77
C ASN A 248 19.79 30.12 -3.22
N PRO A 249 20.64 31.13 -3.12
CA PRO A 249 20.19 32.49 -2.83
C PRO A 249 19.29 33.00 -3.95
N LEU A 250 18.39 33.91 -3.63
CA LEU A 250 17.58 34.58 -4.65
C LEU A 250 18.49 35.33 -5.63
N PRO A 251 18.12 35.38 -6.93
CA PRO A 251 18.86 36.14 -7.93
C PRO A 251 19.00 37.62 -7.54
N ALA A 252 20.17 38.20 -7.83
CA ALA A 252 20.36 39.63 -7.63
C ALA A 252 19.45 40.43 -8.57
N GLY A 253 18.95 41.56 -8.10
CA GLY A 253 18.10 42.46 -8.91
C GLY A 253 16.60 42.08 -8.82
N LYS A 254 15.97 42.50 -7.75
CA LYS A 254 14.51 42.37 -7.57
C LYS A 254 13.77 43.15 -8.66
N PRO A 255 12.91 42.49 -9.50
CA PRO A 255 12.06 43.20 -10.44
C PRO A 255 11.13 44.18 -9.75
N ALA A 256 10.79 45.30 -10.39
CA ALA A 256 9.97 46.35 -9.81
C ALA A 256 8.55 45.84 -9.45
N ASN A 257 8.06 44.84 -10.16
CA ASN A 257 6.74 44.21 -9.95
C ASN A 257 6.79 42.89 -9.15
N PHE A 258 7.89 42.60 -8.46
CA PHE A 258 8.02 41.38 -7.68
C PHE A 258 7.04 41.34 -6.50
N SER A 259 6.14 40.37 -6.52
CA SER A 259 5.08 40.18 -5.52
C SER A 259 5.43 39.25 -4.37
N GLY A 260 6.62 38.64 -4.40
CA GLY A 260 7.11 37.73 -3.36
C GLY A 260 7.03 36.23 -3.72
N GLY A 261 6.43 35.86 -4.86
CA GLY A 261 6.38 34.47 -5.29
C GLY A 261 7.74 34.00 -5.78
N VAL A 262 8.21 32.83 -5.29
CA VAL A 262 9.45 32.18 -5.70
C VAL A 262 9.14 30.73 -6.08
N GLY A 263 9.56 30.30 -7.25
CA GLY A 263 9.36 28.94 -7.74
C GLY A 263 8.86 28.89 -9.18
N GLU A 264 8.54 27.69 -9.63
CA GLU A 264 7.83 27.44 -10.90
C GLU A 264 6.34 27.43 -10.62
N PHE A 265 5.59 28.24 -11.37
CA PHE A 265 4.15 28.39 -11.24
C PHE A 265 3.43 27.86 -12.48
#